data_0f4b9dc9b637338133ad85957149e23a
#
_entry.id   0f4b9dc9b637338133ad85957149e23a
#
_cell.length_a   1.000
_cell.length_b   1.000
_cell.length_c   1.000
_cell.angle_alpha   90.00
_cell.angle_beta   90.00
_cell.angle_gamma   90.00
#
_symmetry.space_group_name_H-M   'P 1'
#
loop_
_entity.id
_entity.type
_entity.pdbx_description
1 polymer ?
#
loop_
_entity_poly.entity_id
_entity_poly.type
_entity_poly.pdbx_seq_one_letter_code
_entity_poly.pdbx_strand_id
1 'polypeptide(L)'
;VGRDFHQDSEFRFAMPHRQNAKKALRQSDKIRLRNRSERSALRTLVRKFQAALENADASPDDREQLFRQVTKRLDQSAAKNLIHRNKASRTKSRLSARLRAANTANS
;
A
#
# COMPACT_ATOMS: atom_id res chain seq x y z
N VAL A 1 -1.01 38.97 -3.00
CA VAL A 1 -1.18 38.29 -2.47
C VAL A 1 -1.21 37.38 -2.34
N GLY A 2 -1.25 37.77 -2.76
CA GLY A 2 -1.50 37.06 -2.14
C GLY A 2 -1.40 36.13 -1.90
N ARG A 3 -1.48 36.57 -2.04
CA ARG A 3 -1.71 35.97 -1.34
C ARG A 3 -1.67 35.17 -0.98
N ASP A 4 -1.72 36.11 -1.18
CA ASP A 4 -1.89 35.57 -0.23
C ASP A 4 -1.84 34.89 0.09
N PHE A 5 -1.92 35.63 -0.22
CA PHE A 5 -2.07 35.12 0.67
C PHE A 5 -1.89 34.40 0.97
N HIS A 6 -2.15 35.23 0.77
CA HIS A 6 -2.24 34.81 1.69
C HIS A 6 -1.83 34.22 2.10
N GLN A 7 -1.95 34.82 2.35
CA GLN A 7 -1.89 34.62 3.19
C GLN A 7 -1.66 34.15 3.75
N ASP A 8 -1.91 35.03 3.80
CA ASP A 8 -1.99 34.89 4.88
C ASP A 8 -2.21 34.52 5.53
N SER A 9 -2.42 35.03 5.50
CA SER A 9 -2.85 34.88 6.47
C SER A 9 -2.99 34.30 7.02
N GLU A 10 -3.16 34.86 7.01
CA GLU A 10 -3.37 34.50 7.81
C GLU A 10 -2.96 33.82 8.17
N PHE A 11 -2.76 34.54 8.04
CA PHE A 11 -2.56 34.05 8.88
C PHE A 11 -2.49 33.72 9.55
N ARG A 12 -2.62 33.99 9.55
CA ARG A 12 -2.85 33.88 10.55
C ARG A 12 -3.06 33.21 11.06
N PHE A 13 -3.06 33.52 10.67
CA PHE A 13 -3.19 32.82 11.41
C PHE A 13 -3.05 32.38 12.45
N ALA A 14 -3.70 32.33 12.59
CA ALA A 14 -3.30 32.14 13.94
C ALA A 14 -2.16 31.12 14.05
N MET A 15 -1.09 31.52 14.59
CA MET A 15 0.01 30.59 14.81
C MET A 15 -0.47 29.45 15.68
N PRO A 16 -0.42 28.20 15.24
CA PRO A 16 -0.73 27.09 16.11
C PRO A 16 0.21 27.09 17.30
N HIS A 17 -0.31 26.84 18.47
CA HIS A 17 0.53 26.74 19.65
C HIS A 17 1.62 25.68 19.43
N ARG A 18 2.80 25.93 20.02
CA ARG A 18 3.91 24.99 19.90
C ARG A 18 3.50 23.57 20.25
N GLN A 19 2.69 23.43 21.31
CA GLN A 19 2.24 22.11 21.74
C GLN A 19 1.38 21.42 20.68
N ASN A 20 0.51 22.18 20.02
CA ASN A 20 -0.31 21.63 18.95
C ASN A 20 0.53 21.25 17.73
N ALA A 21 1.53 22.05 17.40
CA ALA A 21 2.44 21.77 16.31
C ALA A 21 3.26 20.51 16.58
N LYS A 22 3.75 20.36 17.79
CA LYS A 22 4.52 19.17 18.19
C LYS A 22 3.65 17.93 18.17
N LYS A 23 2.40 18.05 18.64
CA LYS A 23 1.46 16.93 18.60
C LYS A 23 1.16 16.51 17.18
N ALA A 24 0.94 17.47 16.28
CA ALA A 24 0.69 17.21 14.87
C ALA A 24 1.88 16.51 14.21
N LEU A 25 3.10 16.94 14.52
CA LEU A 25 4.31 16.30 14.01
C LEU A 25 4.43 14.86 14.50
N ARG A 26 4.17 14.62 15.78
CA ARG A 26 4.24 13.26 16.34
C ARG A 26 3.21 12.34 15.69
N GLN A 27 1.98 12.83 15.50
CA GLN A 27 0.93 12.06 14.83
C GLN A 27 1.30 11.78 13.38
N SER A 28 1.85 12.78 12.69
CA SER A 28 2.29 12.65 11.31
C SER A 28 3.40 11.60 11.17
N ASP A 29 4.36 11.61 12.11
CA ASP A 29 5.44 10.63 12.12
C ASP A 29 4.94 9.22 12.37
N LYS A 30 4.00 9.06 13.30
CA LYS A 30 3.39 7.75 13.58
C LYS A 30 2.66 7.20 12.35
N ILE A 31 1.90 8.06 11.67
CA ILE A 31 1.18 7.67 10.46
C ILE A 31 2.17 7.25 9.38
N ARG A 32 3.25 8.02 9.20
CA ARG A 32 4.28 7.74 8.20
C ARG A 32 4.96 6.40 8.45
N LEU A 33 5.32 6.13 9.70
CA LEU A 33 5.95 4.87 10.08
C LEU A 33 5.02 3.69 9.85
N ARG A 34 3.75 3.84 10.24
CA ARG A 34 2.75 2.80 10.02
C ARG A 34 2.56 2.53 8.53
N ASN A 35 2.44 3.59 7.72
CA ASN A 35 2.25 3.45 6.29
C ASN A 35 3.46 2.78 5.64
N ARG A 36 4.66 3.14 6.06
CA ARG A 36 5.89 2.53 5.57
C ARG A 36 5.93 1.05 5.91
N SER A 37 5.55 0.70 7.12
CA SER A 37 5.50 -0.68 7.58
C SER A 37 4.49 -1.49 6.77
N GLU A 38 3.32 -0.93 6.51
CA GLU A 38 2.29 -1.61 5.72
C GLU A 38 2.70 -1.80 4.27
N ARG A 39 3.37 -0.80 3.67
CA ARG A 39 3.90 -0.96 2.30
C ARG A 39 4.98 -2.03 2.24
N SER A 40 5.81 -2.09 3.26
CA SER A 40 6.86 -3.11 3.34
C SER A 40 6.26 -4.50 3.47
N ALA A 41 5.23 -4.66 4.31
CA ALA A 41 4.52 -5.92 4.46
C ALA A 41 3.87 -6.36 3.15
N LEU A 42 3.24 -5.42 2.43
CA LEU A 42 2.64 -5.72 1.14
C LEU A 42 3.69 -6.17 0.14
N ARG A 43 4.82 -5.48 0.08
CA ARG A 43 5.91 -5.83 -0.84
C ARG A 43 6.45 -7.22 -0.54
N THR A 44 6.62 -7.54 0.73
CA THR A 44 7.08 -8.87 1.15
C THR A 44 6.09 -9.93 0.71
N LEU A 45 4.80 -9.68 0.89
CA LEU A 45 3.76 -10.62 0.52
C LEU A 45 3.72 -10.86 -1.00
N VAL A 46 3.85 -9.80 -1.78
CA VAL A 46 3.91 -9.89 -3.25
C VAL A 46 5.11 -10.72 -3.68
N ARG A 47 6.27 -10.48 -3.08
CA ARG A 47 7.49 -11.26 -3.38
C ARG A 47 7.31 -12.73 -3.04
N LYS A 48 6.66 -13.01 -1.92
CA LYS A 48 6.40 -14.37 -1.49
C LYS A 48 5.52 -15.10 -2.50
N PHE A 49 4.49 -14.41 -2.99
CA PHE A 49 3.62 -14.95 -4.00
C PHE A 49 4.36 -15.20 -5.32
N GLN A 50 5.18 -14.24 -5.74
CA GLN A 50 5.97 -14.39 -6.96
C GLN A 50 6.95 -15.57 -6.86
N ALA A 51 7.56 -15.75 -5.70
CA ALA A 51 8.44 -16.90 -5.47
C ALA A 51 7.68 -18.20 -5.55
N ALA A 52 6.46 -18.25 -5.02
CA ALA A 52 5.62 -19.44 -5.11
C ALA A 52 5.20 -19.75 -6.55
N LEU A 53 5.03 -18.71 -7.37
CA LEU A 53 4.72 -18.92 -8.80
C LEU A 53 5.89 -19.54 -9.55
N GLU A 54 7.12 -19.21 -9.15
CA GLU A 54 8.32 -19.75 -9.80
C GLU A 54 8.72 -21.11 -9.25
N ASN A 55 8.21 -21.48 -8.08
CA ASN A 55 8.53 -22.75 -7.44
C ASN A 55 7.68 -23.86 -8.03
N ALA A 56 8.31 -24.78 -8.74
CA ALA A 56 7.59 -25.91 -9.37
C ALA A 56 6.96 -26.84 -8.34
N ASP A 57 7.51 -26.89 -7.12
CA ASP A 57 7.02 -27.76 -6.05
C ASP A 57 5.83 -27.17 -5.29
N ALA A 58 5.53 -25.88 -5.48
CA ALA A 58 4.40 -25.24 -4.82
C ALA A 58 3.10 -25.78 -5.41
N SER A 59 2.14 -26.11 -4.53
CA SER A 59 0.86 -26.59 -4.97
C SER A 59 0.00 -25.44 -5.50
N PRO A 60 -0.93 -25.71 -6.43
CA PRO A 60 -1.87 -24.68 -6.87
C PRO A 60 -2.69 -24.08 -5.72
N ASP A 61 -3.03 -24.90 -4.73
CA ASP A 61 -3.79 -24.43 -3.56
C ASP A 61 -3.00 -23.41 -2.74
N ASP A 62 -1.70 -23.67 -2.53
CA ASP A 62 -0.82 -22.74 -1.81
C ASP A 62 -0.70 -21.42 -2.55
N ARG A 63 -0.54 -21.48 -3.87
CA ARG A 63 -0.47 -20.29 -4.72
C ARG A 63 -1.75 -19.50 -4.64
N GLU A 64 -2.89 -20.18 -4.64
CA GLU A 64 -4.20 -19.53 -4.57
C GLU A 64 -4.40 -18.85 -3.23
N GLN A 65 -4.02 -19.51 -2.14
CA GLN A 65 -4.09 -18.90 -0.81
C GLN A 65 -3.25 -17.65 -0.71
N LEU A 66 -2.03 -17.69 -1.22
CA LEU A 66 -1.15 -16.51 -1.26
C LEU A 66 -1.75 -15.40 -2.12
N PHE A 67 -2.36 -15.76 -3.24
CA PHE A 67 -3.03 -14.80 -4.10
C PHE A 67 -4.18 -14.10 -3.38
N ARG A 68 -4.97 -14.83 -2.62
CA ARG A 68 -6.05 -14.24 -1.82
C ARG A 68 -5.51 -13.28 -0.78
N GLN A 69 -4.41 -13.62 -0.12
CA GLN A 69 -3.78 -12.75 0.86
C GLN A 69 -3.26 -11.47 0.20
N VAL A 70 -2.62 -11.61 -0.95
CA VAL A 70 -2.09 -10.45 -1.69
C VAL A 70 -3.21 -9.54 -2.15
N THR A 71 -4.29 -10.08 -2.72
CA THR A 71 -5.41 -9.27 -3.18
C THR A 71 -6.09 -8.56 -2.02
N LYS A 72 -6.26 -9.24 -0.89
CA LYS A 72 -6.82 -8.63 0.31
C LYS A 72 -5.98 -7.46 0.78
N ARG A 73 -4.66 -7.63 0.82
CA ARG A 73 -3.74 -6.55 1.24
C ARG A 73 -3.74 -5.40 0.25
N LEU A 74 -3.77 -5.69 -1.05
CA LEU A 74 -3.85 -4.65 -2.07
C LEU A 74 -5.12 -3.82 -1.91
N ASP A 75 -6.25 -4.47 -1.69
CA ASP A 75 -7.52 -3.78 -1.50
C ASP A 75 -7.51 -2.93 -0.23
N GLN A 76 -6.98 -3.47 0.88
CA GLN A 76 -6.85 -2.73 2.12
C GLN A 76 -5.94 -1.52 1.98
N SER A 77 -4.82 -1.69 1.28
CA SER A 77 -3.88 -0.60 1.04
C SER A 77 -4.50 0.49 0.18
N ALA A 78 -5.30 0.11 -0.82
CA ALA A 78 -6.00 1.08 -1.65
C ALA A 78 -7.06 1.83 -0.84
N ALA A 79 -7.79 1.12 0.04
CA ALA A 79 -8.80 1.73 0.90
C ALA A 79 -8.18 2.74 1.87
N LYS A 80 -6.94 2.49 2.31
CA LYS A 80 -6.22 3.39 3.20
C LYS A 80 -5.44 4.47 2.45
N ASN A 81 -5.55 4.51 1.12
CA ASN A 81 -4.85 5.47 0.26
C ASN A 81 -3.33 5.33 0.31
N LEU A 82 -2.82 4.15 0.67
CA LEU A 82 -1.39 3.86 0.62
C LEU A 82 -0.91 3.68 -0.81
N ILE A 83 -1.76 3.10 -1.64
CA ILE A 83 -1.56 2.97 -3.07
C ILE A 83 -2.82 3.43 -3.78
N HIS A 84 -2.68 3.86 -5.02
CA HIS A 84 -3.84 4.26 -5.80
C HIS A 84 -4.63 3.01 -6.23
N ARG A 85 -5.97 3.13 -6.26
CA ARG A 85 -6.85 2.01 -6.63
C ARG A 85 -6.51 1.45 -8.01
N ASN A 86 -6.09 2.31 -8.93
CA ASN A 86 -5.71 1.87 -10.28
C ASN A 86 -4.46 0.99 -10.24
N LYS A 87 -3.50 1.34 -9.38
CA LYS A 87 -2.31 0.53 -9.19
C LYS A 87 -2.66 -0.83 -8.60
N ALA A 88 -3.56 -0.85 -7.60
CA ALA A 88 -4.02 -2.09 -6.98
C ALA A 88 -4.70 -2.98 -8.01
N SER A 89 -5.60 -2.44 -8.83
CA SER A 89 -6.30 -3.18 -9.88
C SER A 89 -5.33 -3.76 -10.90
N ARG A 90 -4.37 -2.95 -11.34
CA ARG A 90 -3.38 -3.38 -12.33
C ARG A 90 -2.51 -4.51 -11.78
N THR A 91 -2.07 -4.36 -10.53
CA THR A 91 -1.25 -5.39 -9.87
C THR A 91 -2.02 -6.68 -9.73
N LYS A 92 -3.29 -6.61 -9.28
CA LYS A 92 -4.13 -7.80 -9.15
C LYS A 92 -4.31 -8.51 -10.49
N SER A 93 -4.57 -7.76 -11.57
CA SER A 93 -4.73 -8.34 -12.90
C SER A 93 -3.47 -9.06 -13.37
N ARG A 94 -2.32 -8.44 -13.18
CA ARG A 94 -1.03 -9.04 -13.58
C ARG A 94 -0.74 -10.31 -12.79
N LEU A 95 -0.95 -10.27 -11.48
CA LEU A 95 -0.69 -11.42 -10.63
C LEU A 95 -1.67 -12.54 -10.92
N SER A 96 -2.93 -12.22 -11.20
CA SER A 96 -3.94 -13.21 -11.60
C SER A 96 -3.54 -13.92 -12.89
N ALA A 97 -3.06 -13.18 -13.88
CA ALA A 97 -2.60 -13.77 -15.14
C ALA A 97 -1.40 -14.69 -14.91
N ARG A 98 -0.46 -14.28 -14.08
CA ARG A 98 0.70 -15.12 -13.73
C ARG A 98 0.28 -16.39 -13.01
N LEU A 99 -0.69 -16.28 -12.10
CA LEU A 99 -1.19 -17.44 -11.36
C LEU A 99 -1.80 -18.45 -12.31
N ARG A 100 -2.63 -18.01 -13.25
CA ARG A 100 -3.23 -18.92 -14.23
C ARG A 100 -2.17 -19.57 -15.10
N ALA A 101 -1.19 -18.81 -15.56
CA ALA A 101 -0.11 -19.34 -16.37
C ALA A 101 0.70 -20.38 -15.61
N ALA A 102 1.02 -20.13 -14.34
CA ALA A 102 1.79 -21.05 -13.52
C ALA A 102 1.01 -22.34 -13.26
N ASN A 103 -0.28 -22.24 -12.95
CA ASN A 103 -1.10 -23.41 -12.69
C ASN A 103 -1.32 -24.23 -13.96
N THR A 104 -1.45 -23.58 -15.10
CA THR A 104 -1.58 -24.27 -16.39
C THR A 104 -0.30 -25.00 -16.76
N ALA A 105 0.84 -24.37 -16.54
CA ALA A 105 2.15 -24.95 -16.86
C ALA A 105 2.45 -26.20 -16.02
N ASN A 106 1.89 -26.27 -14.81
CA ASN A 106 2.17 -27.35 -13.86
C ASN A 106 1.09 -28.42 -13.80
N SER A 107 0.05 -28.28 -14.60
CA SER A 107 -1.04 -29.27 -14.65
C SER A 107 -0.86 -30.32 -15.74
#